data_a218cf0f6fdc5031b0cc9143b002c899
#
_entry.id   a218cf0f6fdc5031b0cc9143b002c899
#
_cell.length_a   1.000
_cell.length_b   1.000
_cell.length_c   1.000
_cell.angle_alpha   90.00
_cell.angle_beta   90.00
_cell.angle_gamma   90.00
#
_symmetry.space_group_name_H-M   'P 1'
#
loop_
_entity.id
_entity.type
_entity.pdbx_description
1 polymer ?
#
loop_
_entity_poly.entity_id
_entity_poly.type
_entity_poly.pdbx_seq_one_letter_code
_entity_poly.pdbx_strand_id
1 'polypeptide(L)'
;VVGAGAIGLAVARSIALAGHEVVVAEAASAIGTGASSRNSEVIHTGIYYPTRSLKARLCVAGKHALHDYCRRKGVPHRLIGKLIVAVSDDEIDTLESYRVQAAANGVPDLRWVEREELAELEPELRAVRGLFSPSTGILDSHAYLLALHGDFEDAGGMIAFGSPVDGAR
;
A
#
# COMPACT_ATOMS: atom_id res chain seq x y z
N VAL A 1 -14.45 15.98 -5.49
CA VAL A 1 -13.38 15.38 -4.65
C VAL A 1 -12.28 16.41 -4.49
N VAL A 2 -11.64 16.49 -3.33
CA VAL A 2 -10.51 17.40 -3.08
C VAL A 2 -9.20 16.62 -3.07
N GLY A 3 -8.25 17.04 -3.93
CA GLY A 3 -6.92 16.46 -4.07
C GLY A 3 -6.83 15.32 -5.08
N ALA A 4 -5.84 15.39 -5.99
CA ALA A 4 -5.53 14.39 -7.02
C ALA A 4 -4.35 13.47 -6.61
N GLY A 5 -4.24 13.13 -5.33
CA GLY A 5 -3.36 12.06 -4.84
C GLY A 5 -4.01 10.68 -5.02
N ALA A 6 -3.31 9.61 -4.62
CA ALA A 6 -3.77 8.22 -4.80
C ALA A 6 -5.17 7.97 -4.20
N ILE A 7 -5.45 8.52 -3.02
CA ILE A 7 -6.76 8.35 -2.36
C ILE A 7 -7.85 9.14 -3.11
N GLY A 8 -7.59 10.41 -3.45
CA GLY A 8 -8.56 11.25 -4.16
C GLY A 8 -8.90 10.67 -5.54
N LEU A 9 -7.91 10.26 -6.31
CA LEU A 9 -8.11 9.61 -7.61
C LEU A 9 -8.87 8.29 -7.49
N ALA A 10 -8.55 7.45 -6.51
CA ALA A 10 -9.25 6.18 -6.31
C ALA A 10 -10.73 6.40 -5.94
N VAL A 11 -11.03 7.38 -5.09
CA VAL A 11 -12.41 7.77 -4.72
C VAL A 11 -13.14 8.35 -5.92
N ALA A 12 -12.53 9.33 -6.61
CA ALA A 12 -13.12 9.98 -7.77
C ALA A 12 -13.44 8.98 -8.89
N ARG A 13 -12.49 8.10 -9.21
CA ARG A 13 -12.68 6.99 -10.14
C ARG A 13 -13.87 6.10 -9.74
N SER A 14 -13.95 5.72 -8.47
CA SER A 14 -15.02 4.84 -8.00
C SER A 14 -16.41 5.49 -8.16
N ILE A 15 -16.52 6.80 -7.90
CA ILE A 15 -17.76 7.56 -8.04
C ILE A 15 -18.13 7.73 -9.51
N ALA A 16 -17.14 8.07 -10.38
CA ALA A 16 -17.37 8.21 -11.81
C ALA A 16 -17.81 6.90 -12.46
N LEU A 17 -17.17 5.77 -12.12
CA LEU A 17 -17.57 4.44 -12.58
C LEU A 17 -18.97 4.02 -12.10
N ALA A 18 -19.49 4.62 -11.03
CA ALA A 18 -20.87 4.45 -10.59
C ALA A 18 -21.88 5.33 -11.37
N GLY A 19 -21.41 6.10 -12.37
CA GLY A 19 -22.25 6.91 -13.25
C GLY A 19 -22.52 8.32 -12.76
N HIS A 20 -21.76 8.82 -11.80
CA HIS A 20 -21.88 10.19 -11.32
C HIS A 20 -20.91 11.13 -12.02
N GLU A 21 -21.32 12.36 -12.25
CA GLU A 21 -20.41 13.44 -12.65
C GLU A 21 -19.45 13.78 -11.50
N VAL A 22 -18.15 13.80 -11.78
CA VAL A 22 -17.12 14.03 -10.76
C VAL A 22 -16.08 15.02 -11.25
N VAL A 23 -15.84 16.05 -10.45
CA VAL A 23 -14.70 16.95 -10.59
C VAL A 23 -13.76 16.78 -9.41
N VAL A 24 -12.46 16.64 -9.68
CA VAL A 24 -11.40 16.69 -8.67
C VAL A 24 -10.78 18.09 -8.67
N ALA A 25 -10.84 18.80 -7.55
CA ALA A 25 -10.11 20.05 -7.37
C ALA A 25 -8.71 19.74 -6.82
N GLU A 26 -7.67 20.07 -7.57
CA GLU A 26 -6.26 19.88 -7.20
C GLU A 26 -5.55 21.24 -7.12
N ALA A 27 -4.90 21.50 -5.98
CA ALA A 27 -4.20 22.76 -5.76
C ALA A 27 -2.93 22.90 -6.61
N ALA A 28 -2.25 21.77 -6.89
CA ALA A 28 -1.05 21.74 -7.70
C ALA A 28 -1.35 21.72 -9.21
N SER A 29 -0.30 21.78 -10.02
CA SER A 29 -0.38 21.71 -11.49
C SER A 29 -0.32 20.27 -12.04
N ALA A 30 -0.18 19.25 -11.18
CA ALA A 30 -0.10 17.85 -11.57
C ALA A 30 -0.65 16.92 -10.47
N ILE A 31 -1.01 15.69 -10.88
CA ILE A 31 -1.46 14.65 -9.94
C ILE A 31 -0.32 14.18 -9.03
N GLY A 32 -0.64 13.72 -7.84
CA GLY A 32 0.27 12.98 -6.96
C GLY A 32 1.47 13.74 -6.38
N THR A 33 1.52 15.06 -6.51
CA THR A 33 2.67 15.90 -6.11
C THR A 33 2.92 15.97 -4.60
N GLY A 34 1.93 15.59 -3.78
CA GLY A 34 2.02 15.57 -2.33
C GLY A 34 2.59 14.26 -1.77
N ALA A 35 1.95 13.70 -0.76
CA ALA A 35 2.35 12.46 -0.10
C ALA A 35 2.45 11.26 -1.04
N SER A 36 1.67 11.23 -2.12
CA SER A 36 1.66 10.15 -3.10
C SER A 36 2.95 10.02 -3.92
N SER A 37 3.80 11.06 -3.97
CA SER A 37 5.14 11.02 -4.58
C SER A 37 6.27 10.82 -3.57
N ARG A 38 5.95 10.70 -2.28
CA ARG A 38 6.91 10.60 -1.18
C ARG A 38 6.57 9.43 -0.27
N ASN A 39 6.55 8.25 -0.84
CA ASN A 39 6.21 7.00 -0.15
C ASN A 39 7.28 5.94 -0.44
N SER A 40 7.22 4.83 0.28
CA SER A 40 8.17 3.71 0.13
C SER A 40 7.78 2.71 -0.95
N GLU A 41 6.67 2.92 -1.65
CA GLU A 41 6.11 2.03 -2.68
C GLU A 41 5.81 0.60 -2.20
N VAL A 42 5.81 0.39 -0.90
CA VAL A 42 5.58 -0.92 -0.29
C VAL A 42 4.08 -1.24 -0.25
N ILE A 43 3.72 -2.38 -0.79
CA ILE A 43 2.39 -2.97 -0.63
C ILE A 43 2.35 -3.66 0.72
N HIS A 44 1.81 -2.96 1.71
CA HIS A 44 1.70 -3.46 3.09
C HIS A 44 0.69 -4.58 3.22
N THR A 45 0.97 -5.54 4.11
CA THR A 45 0.14 -6.74 4.30
C THR A 45 -0.82 -6.67 5.49
N GLY A 46 -0.63 -5.73 6.44
CA GLY A 46 -1.47 -5.60 7.62
C GLY A 46 -0.93 -6.25 8.90
N ILE A 47 0.35 -6.61 8.95
CA ILE A 47 1.01 -7.33 10.04
C ILE A 47 0.87 -6.63 11.38
N TYR A 48 1.17 -5.31 11.43
CA TYR A 48 1.40 -4.56 12.67
C TYR A 48 0.16 -3.88 13.26
N TYR A 49 -0.97 -3.91 12.55
CA TYR A 49 -2.12 -3.09 12.97
C TYR A 49 -2.97 -3.83 13.99
N PRO A 50 -3.52 -3.12 14.98
CA PRO A 50 -4.39 -3.73 15.98
C PRO A 50 -5.50 -4.55 15.31
N THR A 51 -5.68 -5.78 15.77
CA THR A 51 -6.70 -6.71 15.23
C THR A 51 -8.10 -6.06 15.29
N ARG A 52 -8.88 -6.26 14.23
CA ARG A 52 -10.21 -5.67 14.02
C ARG A 52 -10.22 -4.16 13.75
N SER A 53 -9.10 -3.45 13.81
CA SER A 53 -9.06 -2.05 13.42
C SER A 53 -9.46 -1.88 11.94
N LEU A 54 -10.01 -0.72 11.61
CA LEU A 54 -10.31 -0.38 10.22
C LEU A 54 -9.04 -0.44 9.35
N LYS A 55 -7.91 -0.01 9.91
CA LYS A 55 -6.60 -0.03 9.25
C LYS A 55 -6.15 -1.46 8.92
N ALA A 56 -6.27 -2.42 9.84
CA ALA A 56 -5.94 -3.82 9.58
C ALA A 56 -6.83 -4.40 8.47
N ARG A 57 -8.15 -4.24 8.59
CA ARG A 57 -9.12 -4.73 7.61
C ARG A 57 -8.90 -4.17 6.21
N LEU A 58 -8.75 -2.85 6.10
CA LEU A 58 -8.56 -2.18 4.82
C LEU A 58 -7.19 -2.46 4.21
N CYS A 59 -6.14 -2.65 5.02
CA CYS A 59 -4.82 -3.01 4.52
C CYS A 59 -4.83 -4.40 3.87
N VAL A 60 -5.44 -5.40 4.53
CA VAL A 60 -5.55 -6.76 3.97
C VAL A 60 -6.40 -6.78 2.71
N ALA A 61 -7.60 -6.19 2.74
CA ALA A 61 -8.48 -6.12 1.58
C ALA A 61 -7.84 -5.31 0.44
N GLY A 62 -7.22 -4.18 0.78
CA GLY A 62 -6.57 -3.28 -0.18
C GLY A 62 -5.38 -3.93 -0.87
N LYS A 63 -4.59 -4.75 -0.17
CA LYS A 63 -3.49 -5.52 -0.77
C LYS A 63 -3.99 -6.36 -1.96
N HIS A 64 -5.04 -7.15 -1.75
CA HIS A 64 -5.60 -8.01 -2.80
C HIS A 64 -6.17 -7.18 -3.96
N ALA A 65 -6.97 -6.16 -3.65
CA ALA A 65 -7.54 -5.27 -4.66
C ALA A 65 -6.45 -4.55 -5.48
N LEU A 66 -5.36 -4.13 -4.83
CA LEU A 66 -4.24 -3.44 -5.47
C LEU A 66 -3.49 -4.37 -6.43
N HIS A 67 -3.17 -5.61 -6.02
CA HIS A 67 -2.55 -6.59 -6.92
C HIS A 67 -3.43 -6.90 -8.12
N ASP A 68 -4.74 -7.07 -7.92
CA ASP A 68 -5.68 -7.31 -9.02
C ASP A 68 -5.76 -6.12 -9.97
N TYR A 69 -5.77 -4.91 -9.43
CA TYR A 69 -5.78 -3.68 -10.21
C TYR A 69 -4.49 -3.53 -11.02
N CYS A 70 -3.33 -3.68 -10.40
CA CYS A 70 -2.03 -3.57 -11.06
C CYS A 70 -1.89 -4.57 -12.20
N ARG A 71 -2.31 -5.83 -12.00
CA ARG A 71 -2.32 -6.84 -13.07
C ARG A 71 -3.20 -6.45 -14.25
N ARG A 72 -4.43 -5.98 -13.98
CA ARG A 72 -5.36 -5.59 -15.05
C ARG A 72 -4.91 -4.37 -15.84
N LYS A 73 -4.22 -3.44 -15.17
CA LYS A 73 -3.78 -2.17 -15.77
C LYS A 73 -2.33 -2.16 -16.24
N GLY A 74 -1.61 -3.27 -16.08
CA GLY A 74 -0.19 -3.34 -16.45
C GLY A 74 0.71 -2.47 -15.59
N VAL A 75 0.28 -2.10 -14.36
CA VAL A 75 1.11 -1.33 -13.42
C VAL A 75 2.24 -2.23 -12.92
N PRO A 76 3.51 -1.81 -13.07
CA PRO A 76 4.64 -2.59 -12.58
C PRO A 76 4.55 -2.80 -11.07
N HIS A 77 4.60 -4.07 -10.65
CA HIS A 77 4.57 -4.46 -9.24
C HIS A 77 5.21 -5.83 -9.05
N ARG A 78 5.78 -6.07 -7.89
CA ARG A 78 6.45 -7.35 -7.58
C ARG A 78 6.21 -7.75 -6.13
N LEU A 79 5.97 -9.03 -5.89
CA LEU A 79 6.06 -9.65 -4.57
C LEU A 79 7.53 -9.96 -4.31
N ILE A 80 8.17 -9.16 -3.49
CA ILE A 80 9.60 -9.31 -3.14
C ILE A 80 9.80 -9.88 -1.74
N GLY A 81 8.71 -9.95 -0.95
CA GLY A 81 8.77 -10.29 0.45
C GLY A 81 9.28 -9.14 1.32
N LYS A 82 9.30 -9.41 2.63
CA LYS A 82 9.89 -8.54 3.64
C LYS A 82 10.41 -9.36 4.81
N LEU A 83 11.62 -9.03 5.25
CA LEU A 83 12.16 -9.53 6.52
C LEU A 83 11.81 -8.56 7.66
N ILE A 84 11.44 -9.14 8.79
CA ILE A 84 11.29 -8.46 10.08
C ILE A 84 12.22 -9.21 11.02
N VAL A 85 13.21 -8.54 11.59
CA VAL A 85 14.30 -9.24 12.27
C VAL A 85 14.42 -8.84 13.74
N ALA A 86 14.86 -9.78 14.56
CA ALA A 86 15.35 -9.57 15.91
C ALA A 86 16.89 -9.50 15.85
N VAL A 87 17.47 -8.45 16.38
CA VAL A 87 18.92 -8.27 16.46
C VAL A 87 19.48 -8.86 17.77
N SER A 88 18.60 -9.15 18.73
CA SER A 88 18.91 -9.75 20.02
C SER A 88 17.80 -10.72 20.43
N ASP A 89 18.11 -11.65 21.37
CA ASP A 89 17.18 -12.70 21.80
C ASP A 89 15.92 -12.14 22.50
N ASP A 90 16.04 -11.00 23.19
CA ASP A 90 14.92 -10.33 23.87
C ASP A 90 13.88 -9.73 22.90
N GLU A 91 14.20 -9.61 21.63
CA GLU A 91 13.25 -9.14 20.60
C GLU A 91 12.43 -10.29 19.97
N ILE A 92 12.79 -11.56 20.21
CA ILE A 92 12.11 -12.72 19.60
C ILE A 92 10.62 -12.79 19.99
N ASP A 93 10.28 -12.51 21.25
CA ASP A 93 8.89 -12.48 21.72
C ASP A 93 8.07 -11.41 21.00
N THR A 94 8.70 -10.29 20.62
CA THR A 94 8.06 -9.24 19.82
C THR A 94 7.74 -9.75 18.41
N LEU A 95 8.65 -10.47 17.78
CA LEU A 95 8.38 -11.10 16.47
C LEU A 95 7.24 -12.11 16.55
N GLU A 96 7.21 -12.95 17.60
CA GLU A 96 6.11 -13.91 17.80
C GLU A 96 4.78 -13.18 17.95
N SER A 97 4.74 -12.07 18.70
CA SER A 97 3.54 -11.24 18.83
C SER A 97 3.05 -10.73 17.46
N TYR A 98 3.97 -10.29 16.59
CA TYR A 98 3.63 -9.87 15.22
C TYR A 98 3.09 -11.02 14.38
N ARG A 99 3.67 -12.21 14.50
CA ARG A 99 3.22 -13.41 13.77
C ARG A 99 1.78 -13.79 14.16
N VAL A 100 1.51 -13.81 15.47
CA VAL A 100 0.17 -14.09 16.00
C VAL A 100 -0.83 -13.02 15.56
N GLN A 101 -0.46 -11.75 15.65
CA GLN A 101 -1.32 -10.63 15.24
C GLN A 101 -1.58 -10.65 13.73
N ALA A 102 -0.56 -10.93 12.92
CA ALA A 102 -0.71 -11.04 11.48
C ALA A 102 -1.71 -12.15 11.09
N ALA A 103 -1.60 -13.33 11.69
CA ALA A 103 -2.54 -14.42 11.48
C ALA A 103 -3.97 -14.02 11.87
N ALA A 104 -4.16 -13.35 13.01
CA ALA A 104 -5.45 -12.83 13.46
C ALA A 104 -6.03 -11.75 12.53
N ASN A 105 -5.18 -11.03 11.79
CA ASN A 105 -5.56 -10.05 10.77
C ASN A 105 -5.86 -10.66 9.39
N GLY A 106 -5.67 -11.97 9.21
CA GLY A 106 -5.86 -12.66 7.93
C GLY A 106 -4.58 -12.69 7.04
N VAL A 107 -3.40 -12.61 7.67
CA VAL A 107 -2.08 -12.74 7.05
C VAL A 107 -1.34 -13.92 7.69
N PRO A 108 -1.72 -15.17 7.39
CA PRO A 108 -1.17 -16.36 8.05
C PRO A 108 0.18 -16.84 7.46
N ASP A 109 0.68 -16.17 6.43
CA ASP A 109 1.81 -16.59 5.61
C ASP A 109 3.19 -16.16 6.15
N LEU A 110 3.25 -15.54 7.34
CA LEU A 110 4.52 -15.23 7.98
C LEU A 110 5.20 -16.52 8.45
N ARG A 111 6.45 -16.71 8.04
CA ARG A 111 7.27 -17.83 8.48
C ARG A 111 8.52 -17.36 9.21
N TRP A 112 8.98 -18.18 10.13
CA TRP A 112 10.27 -17.98 10.77
C TRP A 112 11.42 -18.17 9.78
N VAL A 113 12.47 -17.40 9.99
CA VAL A 113 13.73 -17.47 9.26
C VAL A 113 14.85 -17.51 10.30
N GLU A 114 15.62 -18.59 10.29
CA GLU A 114 16.73 -18.79 11.21
C GLU A 114 17.99 -18.05 10.70
N ARG A 115 19.00 -17.97 11.55
CA ARG A 115 20.22 -17.17 11.29
C ARG A 115 20.92 -17.54 9.98
N GLU A 116 20.98 -18.83 9.67
CA GLU A 116 21.65 -19.34 8.48
C GLU A 116 20.96 -18.84 7.21
N GLU A 117 19.64 -18.96 7.15
CA GLU A 117 18.85 -18.47 6.02
C GLU A 117 18.85 -16.93 5.93
N LEU A 118 18.89 -16.22 7.08
CA LEU A 118 19.02 -14.75 7.08
C LEU A 118 20.34 -14.33 6.44
N ALA A 119 21.44 -15.02 6.72
CA ALA A 119 22.74 -14.72 6.13
C ALA A 119 22.78 -15.00 4.61
N GLU A 120 22.00 -15.96 4.13
CA GLU A 120 21.86 -16.21 2.68
C GLU A 120 21.02 -15.14 1.99
N LEU A 121 19.91 -14.73 2.62
CA LEU A 121 19.00 -13.71 2.07
C LEU A 121 19.59 -12.31 2.09
N GLU A 122 20.26 -11.96 3.19
CA GLU A 122 20.83 -10.62 3.42
C GLU A 122 22.16 -10.75 4.16
N PRO A 123 23.28 -10.97 3.44
CA PRO A 123 24.61 -11.25 4.03
C PRO A 123 25.14 -10.16 4.96
N GLU A 124 24.74 -8.91 4.76
CA GLU A 124 25.16 -7.78 5.61
C GLU A 124 24.31 -7.63 6.88
N LEU A 125 23.21 -8.39 6.98
CA LEU A 125 22.30 -8.29 8.10
C LEU A 125 22.83 -9.04 9.33
N ARG A 126 22.90 -8.35 10.45
CA ARG A 126 23.23 -8.95 11.74
C ARG A 126 21.97 -9.13 12.57
N ALA A 127 21.41 -10.33 12.53
CA ALA A 127 20.22 -10.69 13.28
C ALA A 127 20.33 -12.10 13.86
N VAL A 128 19.59 -12.34 14.94
CA VAL A 128 19.54 -13.66 15.60
C VAL A 128 18.43 -14.53 15.02
N ARG A 129 17.30 -13.91 14.61
CA ARG A 129 16.15 -14.57 14.04
C ARG A 129 15.28 -13.57 13.26
N GLY A 130 14.42 -14.07 12.35
CA GLY A 130 13.53 -13.20 11.59
C GLY A 130 12.18 -13.83 11.27
N LEU A 131 11.26 -13.00 10.81
CA LEU A 131 10.03 -13.40 10.12
C LEU A 131 10.11 -12.95 8.67
N PHE A 132 9.76 -13.83 7.76
CA PHE A 132 9.60 -13.51 6.35
C PHE A 132 8.12 -13.40 6.01
N SER A 133 7.74 -12.29 5.38
CA SER A 133 6.39 -12.02 4.87
C SER A 133 6.40 -12.10 3.35
N PRO A 134 6.06 -13.24 2.74
CA PRO A 134 6.16 -13.45 1.29
C PRO A 134 5.17 -12.60 0.49
N SER A 135 4.04 -12.22 1.09
CA SER A 135 3.00 -11.43 0.44
C SER A 135 3.22 -9.92 0.47
N THR A 136 4.32 -9.45 1.06
CA THR A 136 4.75 -8.05 0.94
C THR A 136 5.34 -7.80 -0.45
N GLY A 137 5.00 -6.67 -1.06
CA GLY A 137 5.47 -6.32 -2.39
C GLY A 137 5.83 -4.85 -2.54
N ILE A 138 6.20 -4.49 -3.74
CA ILE A 138 6.42 -3.11 -4.18
C ILE A 138 5.65 -2.86 -5.47
N LEU A 139 5.32 -1.60 -5.73
CA LEU A 139 4.70 -1.16 -6.97
C LEU A 139 5.33 0.15 -7.45
N ASP A 140 5.21 0.42 -8.75
CA ASP A 140 5.46 1.74 -9.30
C ASP A 140 4.27 2.66 -8.96
N SER A 141 4.46 3.53 -7.98
CA SER A 141 3.40 4.43 -7.49
C SER A 141 3.02 5.48 -8.54
N HIS A 142 3.95 5.88 -9.41
CA HIS A 142 3.67 6.82 -10.49
C HIS A 142 2.80 6.17 -11.57
N ALA A 143 3.16 5.00 -12.04
CA ALA A 143 2.34 4.25 -12.99
C ALA A 143 0.94 3.92 -12.42
N TYR A 144 0.86 3.63 -11.11
CA TYR A 144 -0.43 3.44 -10.44
C TYR A 144 -1.30 4.68 -10.45
N LEU A 145 -0.74 5.86 -10.16
CA LEU A 145 -1.45 7.14 -10.21
C LEU A 145 -1.94 7.46 -11.63
N LEU A 146 -1.10 7.25 -12.65
CA LEU A 146 -1.48 7.42 -14.05
C LEU A 146 -2.62 6.49 -14.46
N ALA A 147 -2.58 5.23 -14.02
CA ALA A 147 -3.65 4.28 -14.31
C ALA A 147 -4.98 4.67 -13.65
N LEU A 148 -4.95 5.15 -12.39
CA LEU A 148 -6.14 5.68 -11.72
C LEU A 148 -6.71 6.91 -12.42
N HIS A 149 -5.82 7.82 -12.86
CA HIS A 149 -6.20 9.03 -13.58
C HIS A 149 -6.84 8.69 -14.93
N GLY A 150 -6.21 7.82 -15.72
CA GLY A 150 -6.78 7.39 -17.00
C GLY A 150 -8.14 6.73 -16.85
N ASP A 151 -8.32 5.81 -15.89
CA ASP A 151 -9.62 5.22 -15.59
C ASP A 151 -10.68 6.26 -15.19
N PHE A 152 -10.27 7.29 -14.47
CA PHE A 152 -11.15 8.38 -14.04
C PHE A 152 -11.60 9.24 -15.23
N GLU A 153 -10.68 9.61 -16.14
CA GLU A 153 -10.98 10.35 -17.36
C GLU A 153 -11.84 9.52 -18.33
N ASP A 154 -11.51 8.23 -18.52
CA ASP A 154 -12.29 7.30 -19.35
C ASP A 154 -13.74 7.16 -18.85
N ALA A 155 -13.96 7.32 -17.54
CA ALA A 155 -15.28 7.35 -16.92
C ALA A 155 -15.98 8.73 -16.98
N GLY A 156 -15.41 9.71 -17.71
CA GLY A 156 -15.97 11.05 -17.88
C GLY A 156 -15.62 12.01 -16.74
N GLY A 157 -14.70 11.65 -15.86
CA GLY A 157 -14.24 12.52 -14.78
C GLY A 157 -13.30 13.63 -15.26
N MET A 158 -13.16 14.70 -14.48
CA MET A 158 -12.37 15.89 -14.83
C MET A 158 -11.54 16.37 -13.63
N ILE A 159 -10.29 16.79 -13.87
CA ILE A 159 -9.46 17.42 -12.85
C ILE A 159 -9.33 18.92 -13.13
N ALA A 160 -9.65 19.75 -12.14
CA ALA A 160 -9.38 21.17 -12.14
C ALA A 160 -8.07 21.41 -11.38
N PHE A 161 -6.98 21.56 -12.11
CA PHE A 161 -5.67 21.93 -11.56
C PHE A 161 -5.61 23.40 -11.14
N GLY A 162 -4.66 23.75 -10.25
CA GLY A 162 -4.54 25.12 -9.73
C GLY A 162 -5.75 25.60 -8.94
N SER A 163 -6.54 24.68 -8.39
CA SER A 163 -7.83 24.94 -7.73
C SER A 163 -7.77 24.57 -6.26
N PRO A 164 -7.11 25.38 -5.41
CA PRO A 164 -7.09 25.15 -3.98
C PRO A 164 -8.49 25.29 -3.38
N VAL A 165 -8.83 24.43 -2.42
CA VAL A 165 -10.09 24.47 -1.68
C VAL A 165 -9.82 24.97 -0.27
N ASP A 166 -10.30 26.16 0.06
CA ASP A 166 -10.07 26.82 1.36
C ASP A 166 -11.14 26.45 2.40
N GLY A 167 -12.24 25.84 2.00
CA GLY A 167 -13.30 25.43 2.91
C GLY A 167 -14.56 24.94 2.19
N ALA A 168 -15.46 24.39 2.98
CA ALA A 168 -16.81 24.02 2.56
C ALA A 168 -17.84 24.62 3.53
N ARG A 169 -19.00 25.02 3.02
CA ARG A 169 -20.14 25.51 3.80
C ARG A 169 -21.32 24.57 3.65
#